data_9d8ba6dec56a9ca73a75ce23f1969a7a
#
_entry.id   9d8ba6dec56a9ca73a75ce23f1969a7a
#
_cell.length_a   1.000
_cell.length_b   1.000
_cell.length_c   1.000
_cell.angle_alpha   90.00
_cell.angle_beta   90.00
_cell.angle_gamma   90.00
#
_symmetry.space_group_name_H-M   'P 1'
#
loop_
_entity.id
_entity.type
_entity.pdbx_description
1 polymer ?
#
loop_
_entity_poly.entity_id
_entity_poly.type
_entity_poly.pdbx_seq_one_letter_code
_entity_poly.pdbx_strand_id
1 'polypeptide(L)'
;MLKFFQGLSKLLANYTSIFVIGVAVFTFFFPHTFDWVRGTTQTVILGIIMLTMGLTLTTNDFKILAQRPLDVFIGACAQFIIMPGVAYTLVHVWHLDPALALGILLVGCCPGGVSSNIMSYLCHGDVAFSVGMTCASTILAPVMTPLLMKITAGEIIHVDAVGMFINILIVTIIPVAIGCALNYIYGKKDCFPTIQSLMPGISVTCLAIIVGGVISTVHDDLVARGLSLFLWTFAVVFCHNTLGYCLGWLAGKLAGFNTAKKRTISIEVGMQNAGLATVLAGNFFAAQPLAVLPCAISCAWHSISGTILAGIYLKWDHMHGRN
;
A
#
# COMPACT_ATOMS: atom_id res chain seq x y z
N MET A 1 -10.25 -8.80 29.20
CA MET A 1 -9.03 -8.89 28.38
C MET A 1 -9.33 -8.75 26.88
N LEU A 2 -10.23 -9.53 26.28
CA LEU A 2 -10.56 -9.49 24.85
C LEU A 2 -11.07 -8.13 24.37
N LYS A 3 -12.03 -7.51 25.07
CA LYS A 3 -12.54 -6.14 24.73
C LYS A 3 -11.43 -5.07 24.75
N PHE A 4 -10.41 -5.23 25.58
CA PHE A 4 -9.25 -4.34 25.60
C PHE A 4 -8.44 -4.46 24.30
N PHE A 5 -8.12 -5.68 23.84
CA PHE A 5 -7.39 -5.89 22.60
C PHE A 5 -8.19 -5.43 21.36
N GLN A 6 -9.51 -5.61 21.36
CA GLN A 6 -10.38 -5.08 20.28
C GLN A 6 -10.36 -3.55 20.28
N GLY A 7 -10.42 -2.90 21.47
CA GLY A 7 -10.31 -1.45 21.58
C GLY A 7 -8.94 -0.94 21.12
N LEU A 8 -7.86 -1.62 21.50
CA LEU A 8 -6.51 -1.30 21.05
C LEU A 8 -6.35 -1.47 19.52
N SER A 9 -6.85 -2.57 18.96
CA SER A 9 -6.84 -2.78 17.49
C SER A 9 -7.54 -1.66 16.75
N LYS A 10 -8.73 -1.27 17.21
CA LYS A 10 -9.48 -0.16 16.65
C LYS A 10 -8.74 1.18 16.78
N LEU A 11 -8.11 1.42 17.92
CA LEU A 11 -7.30 2.63 18.14
C LEU A 11 -6.12 2.68 17.16
N LEU A 12 -5.36 1.60 17.04
CA LEU A 12 -4.22 1.50 16.10
C LEU A 12 -4.69 1.69 14.64
N ALA A 13 -5.80 1.08 14.25
CA ALA A 13 -6.36 1.24 12.91
C ALA A 13 -6.79 2.70 12.62
N ASN A 14 -7.42 3.37 13.59
CA ASN A 14 -7.85 4.76 13.42
C ASN A 14 -6.68 5.76 13.40
N TYR A 15 -5.59 5.45 14.10
CA TYR A 15 -4.41 6.31 14.22
C TYR A 15 -3.15 5.69 13.59
N THR A 16 -3.33 4.89 12.54
CA THR A 16 -2.25 4.17 11.83
C THR A 16 -1.05 5.07 11.55
N SER A 17 -1.29 6.25 10.95
CA SER A 17 -0.22 7.17 10.55
C SER A 17 0.57 7.68 11.76
N ILE A 18 -0.12 8.07 12.84
CA ILE A 18 0.54 8.57 14.05
C ILE A 18 1.40 7.47 14.67
N PHE A 19 0.90 6.24 14.73
CA PHE A 19 1.63 5.11 15.29
C PHE A 19 2.87 4.76 14.43
N VAL A 20 2.70 4.68 13.10
CA VAL A 20 3.81 4.38 12.18
C VAL A 20 4.89 5.48 12.21
N ILE A 21 4.49 6.76 12.20
CA ILE A 21 5.42 7.88 12.34
C ILE A 21 6.10 7.86 13.70
N GLY A 22 5.36 7.58 14.77
CA GLY A 22 5.92 7.46 16.12
C GLY A 22 7.01 6.40 16.22
N VAL A 23 6.80 5.22 15.61
CA VAL A 23 7.83 4.17 15.51
C VAL A 23 9.01 4.61 14.63
N ALA A 24 8.76 5.29 13.50
CA ALA A 24 9.83 5.81 12.67
C ALA A 24 10.72 6.83 13.40
N VAL A 25 10.10 7.77 14.13
CA VAL A 25 10.81 8.77 14.97
C VAL A 25 11.56 8.07 16.11
N PHE A 26 10.91 7.14 16.80
CA PHE A 26 11.57 6.36 17.85
C PHE A 26 12.81 5.63 17.31
N THR A 27 12.68 4.95 16.18
CA THR A 27 13.80 4.21 15.56
C THR A 27 14.91 5.15 15.10
N PHE A 28 14.58 6.36 14.66
CA PHE A 28 15.61 7.34 14.29
C PHE A 28 16.53 7.70 15.49
N PHE A 29 15.99 7.78 16.70
CA PHE A 29 16.80 8.01 17.91
C PHE A 29 17.41 6.73 18.50
N PHE A 30 16.81 5.56 18.23
CA PHE A 30 17.24 4.26 18.73
C PHE A 30 17.38 3.24 17.59
N PRO A 31 18.30 3.43 16.63
CA PRO A 31 18.34 2.71 15.36
C PRO A 31 18.48 1.19 15.53
N HIS A 32 19.23 0.74 16.55
CA HIS A 32 19.48 -0.71 16.76
C HIS A 32 18.26 -1.51 17.24
N THR A 33 17.16 -0.84 17.62
CA THR A 33 15.95 -1.53 18.13
C THR A 33 15.32 -2.44 17.08
N PHE A 34 15.41 -2.10 15.80
CA PHE A 34 14.80 -2.83 14.70
C PHE A 34 15.80 -3.41 13.69
N ASP A 35 17.08 -3.54 14.04
CA ASP A 35 18.13 -4.13 13.18
C ASP A 35 17.82 -5.57 12.73
N TRP A 36 17.04 -6.30 13.52
CA TRP A 36 16.59 -7.66 13.23
C TRP A 36 15.50 -7.73 12.13
N VAL A 37 14.91 -6.58 11.76
CA VAL A 37 13.82 -6.51 10.79
C VAL A 37 14.40 -6.32 9.39
N ARG A 38 15.02 -7.36 8.85
CA ARG A 38 15.65 -7.38 7.51
C ARG A 38 15.37 -8.70 6.78
N GLY A 39 15.42 -8.68 5.46
CA GLY A 39 15.35 -9.89 4.61
C GLY A 39 14.15 -10.79 4.95
N THR A 40 14.41 -12.03 5.35
CA THR A 40 13.37 -13.02 5.66
C THR A 40 12.39 -12.54 6.74
N THR A 41 12.87 -11.81 7.75
CA THR A 41 11.99 -11.30 8.82
C THR A 41 10.97 -10.31 8.27
N GLN A 42 11.39 -9.36 7.44
CA GLN A 42 10.47 -8.44 6.76
C GLN A 42 9.46 -9.19 5.90
N THR A 43 9.91 -10.20 5.18
CA THR A 43 9.09 -11.08 4.34
C THR A 43 8.00 -11.78 5.15
N VAL A 44 8.35 -12.35 6.31
CA VAL A 44 7.39 -13.02 7.21
C VAL A 44 6.37 -12.02 7.77
N ILE A 45 6.83 -10.85 8.22
CA ILE A 45 5.96 -9.81 8.77
C ILE A 45 4.96 -9.33 7.69
N LEU A 46 5.41 -9.15 6.45
CA LEU A 46 4.51 -8.82 5.33
C LEU A 46 3.51 -9.96 5.08
N GLY A 47 3.96 -11.22 5.12
CA GLY A 47 3.08 -12.38 4.99
C GLY A 47 1.97 -12.38 6.05
N ILE A 48 2.26 -11.96 7.29
CA ILE A 48 1.25 -11.79 8.35
C ILE A 48 0.25 -10.68 7.95
N ILE A 49 0.71 -9.54 7.43
CA ILE A 49 -0.19 -8.48 6.94
C ILE A 49 -1.10 -9.02 5.84
N MET A 50 -0.56 -9.77 4.88
CA MET A 50 -1.34 -10.34 3.79
C MET A 50 -2.33 -11.42 4.27
N LEU A 51 -1.94 -12.21 5.26
CA LEU A 51 -2.83 -13.17 5.92
C LEU A 51 -4.02 -12.46 6.60
N THR A 52 -3.76 -11.36 7.32
CA THR A 52 -4.84 -10.58 7.96
C THR A 52 -5.80 -10.00 6.92
N MET A 53 -5.31 -9.57 5.77
CA MET A 53 -6.15 -9.17 4.64
C MET A 53 -7.05 -10.32 4.18
N GLY A 54 -6.47 -11.50 3.93
CA GLY A 54 -7.23 -12.68 3.51
C GLY A 54 -8.33 -13.09 4.51
N LEU A 55 -8.05 -12.99 5.82
CA LEU A 55 -9.03 -13.28 6.88
C LEU A 55 -10.25 -12.32 6.87
N THR A 56 -10.12 -11.15 6.28
CA THR A 56 -11.22 -10.17 6.18
C THR A 56 -11.99 -10.26 4.87
N LEU A 57 -11.42 -10.86 3.82
CA LEU A 57 -12.09 -11.06 2.53
C LEU A 57 -13.16 -12.15 2.60
N THR A 58 -14.32 -11.85 2.03
CA THR A 58 -15.48 -12.76 2.01
C THR A 58 -15.74 -13.30 0.60
N THR A 59 -16.50 -14.42 0.51
CA THR A 59 -16.95 -14.96 -0.79
C THR A 59 -17.80 -13.95 -1.57
N ASN A 60 -18.46 -13.01 -0.88
CA ASN A 60 -19.25 -11.97 -1.52
C ASN A 60 -18.38 -10.95 -2.25
N ASP A 61 -17.17 -10.67 -1.76
CA ASP A 61 -16.22 -9.76 -2.41
C ASP A 61 -15.79 -10.31 -3.78
N PHE A 62 -15.55 -11.62 -3.87
CA PHE A 62 -15.24 -12.29 -5.14
C PHE A 62 -16.46 -12.33 -6.09
N LYS A 63 -17.70 -12.45 -5.58
CA LYS A 63 -18.90 -12.33 -6.42
C LYS A 63 -19.05 -10.96 -7.03
N ILE A 64 -18.77 -9.90 -6.28
CA ILE A 64 -18.78 -8.51 -6.76
C ILE A 64 -17.75 -8.32 -7.88
N LEU A 65 -16.55 -8.85 -7.71
CA LEU A 65 -15.53 -8.89 -8.76
C LEU A 65 -16.08 -9.51 -10.06
N ALA A 66 -16.78 -10.67 -9.93
CA ALA A 66 -17.35 -11.38 -11.07
C ALA A 66 -18.58 -10.66 -11.69
N GLN A 67 -19.33 -9.89 -10.90
CA GLN A 67 -20.53 -9.16 -11.37
C GLN A 67 -20.21 -7.85 -12.09
N ARG A 68 -19.05 -7.25 -11.83
CA ARG A 68 -18.63 -5.95 -12.40
C ARG A 68 -17.25 -6.04 -13.07
N PRO A 69 -17.04 -7.00 -13.98
CA PRO A 69 -15.71 -7.28 -14.53
C PRO A 69 -15.12 -6.10 -15.29
N LEU A 70 -15.95 -5.34 -16.01
CA LEU A 70 -15.50 -4.18 -16.76
C LEU A 70 -15.02 -3.03 -15.87
N ASP A 71 -15.76 -2.72 -14.80
CA ASP A 71 -15.36 -1.68 -13.85
C ASP A 71 -14.00 -2.02 -13.23
N VAL A 72 -13.85 -3.27 -12.77
CA VAL A 72 -12.63 -3.76 -12.13
C VAL A 72 -11.47 -3.81 -13.13
N PHE A 73 -11.71 -4.21 -14.38
CA PHE A 73 -10.72 -4.19 -15.44
C PHE A 73 -10.21 -2.76 -15.71
N ILE A 74 -11.12 -1.79 -15.83
CA ILE A 74 -10.77 -0.37 -15.99
C ILE A 74 -9.93 0.11 -14.79
N GLY A 75 -10.34 -0.27 -13.56
CA GLY A 75 -9.60 0.06 -12.35
C GLY A 75 -8.20 -0.54 -12.32
N ALA A 76 -8.06 -1.82 -12.67
CA ALA A 76 -6.76 -2.49 -12.74
C ALA A 76 -5.84 -1.90 -13.83
N CYS A 77 -6.40 -1.57 -15.00
CA CYS A 77 -5.66 -0.86 -16.04
C CYS A 77 -5.20 0.51 -15.57
N ALA A 78 -6.08 1.29 -14.93
CA ALA A 78 -5.73 2.58 -14.38
C ALA A 78 -4.60 2.46 -13.35
N GLN A 79 -4.67 1.47 -12.45
CA GLN A 79 -3.64 1.18 -11.45
C GLN A 79 -2.27 0.94 -12.08
N PHE A 80 -2.17 -0.01 -12.99
CA PHE A 80 -0.89 -0.46 -13.56
C PHE A 80 -0.38 0.39 -14.74
N ILE A 81 -1.14 1.39 -15.19
CA ILE A 81 -0.69 2.36 -16.19
C ILE A 81 -0.33 3.68 -15.53
N ILE A 82 -1.22 4.23 -14.70
CA ILE A 82 -1.06 5.57 -14.15
C ILE A 82 0.11 5.61 -13.17
N MET A 83 0.15 4.73 -12.18
CA MET A 83 1.14 4.85 -11.11
C MET A 83 2.57 4.54 -11.56
N PRO A 84 2.83 3.50 -12.36
CA PRO A 84 4.16 3.32 -12.95
C PRO A 84 4.54 4.46 -13.88
N GLY A 85 3.59 4.97 -14.69
CA GLY A 85 3.82 6.09 -15.59
C GLY A 85 4.16 7.39 -14.86
N VAL A 86 3.46 7.71 -13.77
CA VAL A 86 3.78 8.86 -12.91
C VAL A 86 5.14 8.69 -12.25
N ALA A 87 5.43 7.50 -11.69
CA ALA A 87 6.74 7.23 -11.09
C ALA A 87 7.87 7.40 -12.10
N TYR A 88 7.73 6.81 -13.29
CA TYR A 88 8.70 6.93 -14.38
C TYR A 88 8.91 8.40 -14.79
N THR A 89 7.83 9.16 -14.94
CA THR A 89 7.91 10.59 -15.29
C THR A 89 8.64 11.39 -14.23
N LEU A 90 8.31 11.19 -12.94
CA LEU A 90 8.99 11.90 -11.84
C LEU A 90 10.48 11.57 -11.76
N VAL A 91 10.85 10.29 -11.96
CA VAL A 91 12.26 9.87 -11.98
C VAL A 91 13.05 10.63 -13.03
N HIS A 92 12.52 10.76 -14.24
CA HIS A 92 13.22 11.40 -15.36
C HIS A 92 13.19 12.93 -15.29
N VAL A 93 12.04 13.52 -14.95
CA VAL A 93 11.90 14.99 -14.87
C VAL A 93 12.69 15.57 -13.72
N TRP A 94 12.78 14.85 -12.59
CA TRP A 94 13.50 15.34 -11.41
C TRP A 94 14.94 14.81 -11.31
N HIS A 95 15.37 14.00 -12.26
CA HIS A 95 16.72 13.39 -12.30
C HIS A 95 17.08 12.74 -10.94
N LEU A 96 16.20 11.86 -10.45
CA LEU A 96 16.36 11.24 -9.15
C LEU A 96 17.62 10.37 -9.08
N ASP A 97 18.24 10.38 -7.88
CA ASP A 97 19.29 9.40 -7.56
C ASP A 97 18.81 7.98 -7.85
N PRO A 98 19.64 7.12 -8.50
CA PRO A 98 19.23 5.77 -8.90
C PRO A 98 18.58 4.95 -7.78
N ALA A 99 19.06 5.06 -6.54
CA ALA A 99 18.48 4.33 -5.42
C ALA A 99 17.08 4.83 -5.07
N LEU A 100 16.86 6.15 -5.03
CA LEU A 100 15.53 6.73 -4.79
C LEU A 100 14.59 6.45 -5.96
N ALA A 101 15.11 6.48 -7.20
CA ALA A 101 14.36 6.14 -8.41
C ALA A 101 13.81 4.70 -8.33
N LEU A 102 14.63 3.73 -7.95
CA LEU A 102 14.20 2.33 -7.76
C LEU A 102 13.06 2.21 -6.76
N GLY A 103 13.14 2.92 -5.63
CA GLY A 103 12.11 2.88 -4.60
C GLY A 103 10.78 3.44 -5.08
N ILE A 104 10.77 4.61 -5.75
CA ILE A 104 9.51 5.22 -6.24
C ILE A 104 8.91 4.45 -7.41
N LEU A 105 9.76 3.91 -8.32
CA LEU A 105 9.30 3.01 -9.38
C LEU A 105 8.65 1.76 -8.81
N LEU A 106 9.24 1.18 -7.78
CA LEU A 106 8.71 -0.02 -7.13
C LEU A 106 7.37 0.27 -6.45
N VAL A 107 7.24 1.40 -5.74
CA VAL A 107 5.93 1.84 -5.20
C VAL A 107 4.90 1.97 -6.32
N GLY A 108 5.25 2.61 -7.43
CA GLY A 108 4.36 2.78 -8.57
C GLY A 108 3.95 1.47 -9.25
N CYS A 109 4.84 0.48 -9.29
CA CYS A 109 4.59 -0.83 -9.91
C CYS A 109 3.86 -1.82 -8.99
N CYS A 110 3.68 -1.50 -7.70
CA CYS A 110 2.95 -2.34 -6.75
C CYS A 110 1.43 -2.25 -6.94
N PRO A 111 0.66 -3.25 -6.46
CA PRO A 111 -0.80 -3.21 -6.47
C PRO A 111 -1.36 -2.17 -5.50
N GLY A 112 -2.67 -1.96 -5.51
CA GLY A 112 -3.38 -1.10 -4.56
C GLY A 112 -3.18 -1.54 -3.10
N GLY A 113 -3.20 -0.58 -2.19
CA GLY A 113 -3.03 -0.81 -0.75
C GLY A 113 -4.35 -1.13 -0.05
N VAL A 114 -4.36 -2.07 0.90
CA VAL A 114 -5.58 -2.49 1.63
C VAL A 114 -6.28 -1.34 2.36
N SER A 115 -5.54 -0.33 2.82
CA SER A 115 -6.09 0.84 3.50
C SER A 115 -6.99 1.72 2.62
N SER A 116 -6.90 1.61 1.29
CA SER A 116 -7.76 2.31 0.33
C SER A 116 -9.24 1.97 0.52
N ASN A 117 -9.56 0.73 0.90
CA ASN A 117 -10.93 0.30 1.16
C ASN A 117 -11.59 1.10 2.30
N ILE A 118 -10.83 1.39 3.36
CA ILE A 118 -11.30 2.21 4.48
C ILE A 118 -11.51 3.65 4.02
N MET A 119 -10.59 4.19 3.23
CA MET A 119 -10.69 5.57 2.72
C MET A 119 -11.87 5.71 1.74
N SER A 120 -12.10 4.70 0.91
CA SER A 120 -13.27 4.63 0.02
C SER A 120 -14.58 4.62 0.81
N TYR A 121 -14.64 3.87 1.91
CA TYR A 121 -15.78 3.90 2.82
C TYR A 121 -15.99 5.29 3.45
N LEU A 122 -14.93 5.89 3.98
CA LEU A 122 -14.98 7.19 4.64
C LEU A 122 -15.41 8.32 3.71
N CYS A 123 -15.13 8.27 2.42
CA CYS A 123 -15.50 9.30 1.46
C CYS A 123 -16.82 9.04 0.71
N HIS A 124 -17.67 8.14 1.21
CA HIS A 124 -18.89 7.70 0.52
C HIS A 124 -18.62 7.17 -0.90
N GLY A 125 -17.51 6.46 -1.09
CA GLY A 125 -17.15 5.75 -2.31
C GLY A 125 -17.91 4.42 -2.46
N ASP A 126 -17.69 3.74 -3.59
CA ASP A 126 -18.19 2.38 -3.84
C ASP A 126 -17.20 1.37 -3.22
N VAL A 127 -17.44 0.98 -1.96
CA VAL A 127 -16.57 0.06 -1.21
C VAL A 127 -16.45 -1.30 -1.91
N ALA A 128 -17.53 -1.77 -2.52
CA ALA A 128 -17.53 -3.03 -3.24
C ALA A 128 -16.60 -2.99 -4.47
N PHE A 129 -16.59 -1.88 -5.18
CA PHE A 129 -15.65 -1.63 -6.27
C PHE A 129 -14.22 -1.50 -5.77
N SER A 130 -13.99 -0.82 -4.63
CA SER A 130 -12.69 -0.69 -3.97
C SER A 130 -12.08 -2.06 -3.66
N VAL A 131 -12.81 -2.92 -2.95
CA VAL A 131 -12.37 -4.28 -2.64
C VAL A 131 -12.10 -5.08 -3.92
N GLY A 132 -12.95 -4.95 -4.93
CA GLY A 132 -12.76 -5.58 -6.24
C GLY A 132 -11.46 -5.16 -6.92
N MET A 133 -11.15 -3.86 -6.93
CA MET A 133 -9.89 -3.33 -7.48
C MET A 133 -8.67 -3.82 -6.71
N THR A 134 -8.71 -3.75 -5.37
CA THR A 134 -7.60 -4.24 -4.52
C THR A 134 -7.37 -5.74 -4.74
N CYS A 135 -8.41 -6.56 -4.77
CA CYS A 135 -8.29 -7.99 -5.07
C CYS A 135 -7.69 -8.25 -6.45
N ALA A 136 -8.22 -7.60 -7.48
CA ALA A 136 -7.75 -7.79 -8.85
C ALA A 136 -6.28 -7.37 -9.01
N SER A 137 -5.91 -6.18 -8.51
CA SER A 137 -4.53 -5.71 -8.58
C SER A 137 -3.57 -6.61 -7.79
N THR A 138 -4.00 -7.12 -6.63
CA THR A 138 -3.20 -8.06 -5.82
C THR A 138 -2.98 -9.38 -6.54
N ILE A 139 -4.00 -9.94 -7.18
CA ILE A 139 -3.89 -11.19 -7.98
C ILE A 139 -2.99 -10.99 -9.20
N LEU A 140 -3.02 -9.82 -9.82
CA LEU A 140 -2.19 -9.49 -10.98
C LEU A 140 -0.75 -9.11 -10.60
N ALA A 141 -0.50 -8.70 -9.35
CA ALA A 141 0.79 -8.20 -8.90
C ALA A 141 1.98 -9.13 -9.17
N PRO A 142 1.91 -10.47 -8.98
CA PRO A 142 3.04 -11.34 -9.28
C PRO A 142 3.56 -11.19 -10.71
N VAL A 143 2.68 -10.91 -11.67
CA VAL A 143 3.05 -10.72 -13.08
C VAL A 143 3.35 -9.26 -13.38
N MET A 144 2.43 -8.38 -13.00
CA MET A 144 2.49 -6.96 -13.39
C MET A 144 3.64 -6.20 -12.72
N THR A 145 3.85 -6.41 -11.43
CA THR A 145 4.92 -5.69 -10.69
C THR A 145 6.31 -6.00 -11.26
N PRO A 146 6.75 -7.27 -11.42
CA PRO A 146 8.06 -7.56 -12.00
C PRO A 146 8.20 -7.11 -13.46
N LEU A 147 7.14 -7.27 -14.26
CA LEU A 147 7.12 -6.85 -15.66
C LEU A 147 7.31 -5.34 -15.78
N LEU A 148 6.54 -4.55 -15.03
CA LEU A 148 6.62 -3.11 -15.04
C LEU A 148 7.95 -2.61 -14.46
N MET A 149 8.48 -3.24 -13.41
CA MET A 149 9.82 -2.94 -12.89
C MET A 149 10.90 -3.21 -13.94
N LYS A 150 10.81 -4.31 -14.68
CA LYS A 150 11.75 -4.59 -15.77
C LYS A 150 11.69 -3.54 -16.89
N ILE A 151 10.49 -3.04 -17.20
CA ILE A 151 10.30 -2.00 -18.22
C ILE A 151 10.79 -0.64 -17.73
N THR A 152 10.49 -0.25 -16.49
CA THR A 152 10.73 1.11 -15.99
C THR A 152 12.09 1.30 -15.32
N ALA A 153 12.63 0.26 -14.69
CA ALA A 153 13.91 0.29 -13.95
C ALA A 153 15.03 -0.51 -14.64
N GLY A 154 14.73 -1.25 -15.71
CA GLY A 154 15.70 -2.13 -16.36
C GLY A 154 16.93 -1.43 -16.94
N GLU A 155 16.83 -0.13 -17.24
CA GLU A 155 17.97 0.70 -17.66
C GLU A 155 18.83 1.16 -16.47
N ILE A 156 18.29 1.18 -15.27
CA ILE A 156 18.97 1.61 -14.04
C ILE A 156 19.73 0.45 -13.41
N ILE A 157 19.09 -0.74 -13.35
CA ILE A 157 19.62 -1.92 -12.69
C ILE A 157 19.05 -3.20 -13.33
N HIS A 158 19.81 -4.29 -13.22
CA HIS A 158 19.27 -5.62 -13.56
C HIS A 158 18.14 -6.00 -12.61
N VAL A 159 16.94 -6.25 -13.17
CA VAL A 159 15.75 -6.66 -12.42
C VAL A 159 15.54 -8.17 -12.56
N ASP A 160 15.65 -8.90 -11.47
CA ASP A 160 15.30 -10.32 -11.40
C ASP A 160 13.77 -10.48 -11.35
N ALA A 161 13.13 -10.37 -12.52
CA ALA A 161 11.69 -10.45 -12.63
C ALA A 161 11.13 -11.83 -12.23
N VAL A 162 11.87 -12.92 -12.42
CA VAL A 162 11.43 -14.26 -12.04
C VAL A 162 11.48 -14.44 -10.53
N GLY A 163 12.58 -14.02 -9.90
CA GLY A 163 12.69 -14.02 -8.44
C GLY A 163 11.62 -13.15 -7.78
N MET A 164 11.35 -11.95 -8.33
CA MET A 164 10.27 -11.08 -7.85
C MET A 164 8.88 -11.73 -7.99
N PHE A 165 8.60 -12.38 -9.13
CA PHE A 165 7.36 -13.11 -9.35
C PHE A 165 7.14 -14.17 -8.27
N ILE A 166 8.14 -15.03 -8.05
CA ILE A 166 8.07 -16.09 -7.03
C ILE A 166 7.93 -15.49 -5.63
N ASN A 167 8.68 -14.44 -5.32
CA ASN A 167 8.61 -13.77 -4.03
C ASN A 167 7.21 -13.21 -3.77
N ILE A 168 6.60 -12.48 -4.71
CA ILE A 168 5.25 -11.92 -4.56
C ILE A 168 4.21 -13.04 -4.41
N LEU A 169 4.33 -14.17 -5.13
CA LEU A 169 3.46 -15.31 -4.91
C LEU A 169 3.52 -15.81 -3.46
N ILE A 170 4.73 -15.99 -2.93
CA ILE A 170 4.95 -16.53 -1.59
C ILE A 170 4.47 -15.54 -0.51
N VAL A 171 4.82 -14.25 -0.64
CA VAL A 171 4.57 -13.27 0.44
C VAL A 171 3.20 -12.62 0.36
N THR A 172 2.51 -12.70 -0.79
CA THR A 172 1.22 -12.04 -1.00
C THR A 172 0.12 -13.04 -1.29
N ILE A 173 0.21 -13.81 -2.36
CA ILE A 173 -0.90 -14.66 -2.82
C ILE A 173 -1.15 -15.82 -1.85
N ILE A 174 -0.10 -16.54 -1.44
CA ILE A 174 -0.25 -17.69 -0.54
C ILE A 174 -0.87 -17.27 0.81
N PRO A 175 -0.36 -16.25 1.53
CA PRO A 175 -0.97 -15.83 2.79
C PRO A 175 -2.41 -15.33 2.63
N VAL A 176 -2.72 -14.56 1.58
CA VAL A 176 -4.09 -14.11 1.30
C VAL A 176 -5.00 -15.32 1.05
N ALA A 177 -4.58 -16.28 0.23
CA ALA A 177 -5.36 -17.49 -0.05
C ALA A 177 -5.61 -18.32 1.22
N ILE A 178 -4.60 -18.47 2.07
CA ILE A 178 -4.75 -19.14 3.38
C ILE A 178 -5.76 -18.39 4.25
N GLY A 179 -5.65 -17.05 4.34
CA GLY A 179 -6.60 -16.23 5.10
C GLY A 179 -8.03 -16.35 4.58
N CYS A 180 -8.23 -16.29 3.26
CA CYS A 180 -9.53 -16.50 2.62
C CYS A 180 -10.09 -17.91 2.91
N ALA A 181 -9.27 -18.96 2.83
CA ALA A 181 -9.67 -20.32 3.14
C ALA A 181 -10.10 -20.47 4.61
N LEU A 182 -9.34 -19.88 5.53
CA LEU A 182 -9.69 -19.86 6.95
C LEU A 182 -11.00 -19.11 7.20
N ASN A 183 -11.23 -17.97 6.53
CA ASN A 183 -12.49 -17.23 6.61
C ASN A 183 -13.65 -18.05 6.03
N TYR A 184 -13.46 -18.72 4.91
CA TYR A 184 -14.48 -19.59 4.31
C TYR A 184 -14.88 -20.75 5.23
N ILE A 185 -13.89 -21.41 5.86
CA ILE A 185 -14.11 -22.59 6.72
C ILE A 185 -14.67 -22.19 8.09
N TYR A 186 -14.11 -21.14 8.71
CA TYR A 186 -14.38 -20.77 10.09
C TYR A 186 -15.20 -19.50 10.25
N GLY A 187 -15.45 -18.72 9.19
CA GLY A 187 -16.12 -17.42 9.24
C GLY A 187 -17.52 -17.41 9.86
N LYS A 188 -18.19 -18.58 9.88
CA LYS A 188 -19.52 -18.75 10.52
C LYS A 188 -19.46 -19.07 12.02
N LYS A 189 -18.27 -19.29 12.60
CA LYS A 189 -18.12 -19.58 14.03
C LYS A 189 -18.21 -18.28 14.84
N ASP A 190 -18.85 -18.33 16.00
CA ASP A 190 -19.10 -17.18 16.89
C ASP A 190 -17.82 -16.45 17.32
N CYS A 191 -16.69 -17.15 17.39
CA CYS A 191 -15.41 -16.55 17.73
C CYS A 191 -14.74 -15.78 16.55
N PHE A 192 -15.15 -16.02 15.31
CA PHE A 192 -14.46 -15.50 14.14
C PHE A 192 -14.58 -13.97 13.96
N PRO A 193 -15.74 -13.31 14.18
CA PRO A 193 -15.85 -11.87 14.17
C PRO A 193 -14.90 -11.19 15.17
N THR A 194 -14.65 -11.83 16.30
CA THR A 194 -13.66 -11.38 17.28
C THR A 194 -12.25 -11.41 16.70
N ILE A 195 -11.87 -12.51 16.03
CA ILE A 195 -10.57 -12.63 15.37
C ILE A 195 -10.43 -11.54 14.32
N GLN A 196 -11.43 -11.36 13.44
CA GLN A 196 -11.43 -10.34 12.41
C GLN A 196 -11.26 -8.92 12.98
N SER A 197 -11.87 -8.63 14.13
CA SER A 197 -11.75 -7.30 14.77
C SER A 197 -10.34 -6.98 15.28
N LEU A 198 -9.47 -7.98 15.42
CA LEU A 198 -8.07 -7.80 15.82
C LEU A 198 -7.13 -7.61 14.61
N MET A 199 -7.55 -8.03 13.41
CA MET A 199 -6.68 -8.03 12.22
C MET A 199 -6.15 -6.65 11.84
N PRO A 200 -6.93 -5.55 11.88
CA PRO A 200 -6.40 -4.23 11.57
C PRO A 200 -5.26 -3.80 12.50
N GLY A 201 -5.39 -4.05 13.81
CA GLY A 201 -4.33 -3.73 14.78
C GLY A 201 -3.06 -4.53 14.55
N ILE A 202 -3.17 -5.82 14.21
CA ILE A 202 -2.04 -6.67 13.86
C ILE A 202 -1.35 -6.13 12.60
N SER A 203 -2.11 -5.82 11.54
CA SER A 203 -1.56 -5.26 10.30
C SER A 203 -0.80 -3.96 10.55
N VAL A 204 -1.37 -3.04 11.33
CA VAL A 204 -0.73 -1.75 11.64
C VAL A 204 0.54 -1.93 12.46
N THR A 205 0.53 -2.84 13.43
CA THR A 205 1.73 -3.16 14.23
C THR A 205 2.83 -3.76 13.34
N CYS A 206 2.50 -4.72 12.50
CA CYS A 206 3.42 -5.30 11.54
C CYS A 206 4.00 -4.24 10.59
N LEU A 207 3.16 -3.36 10.06
CA LEU A 207 3.59 -2.26 9.18
C LEU A 207 4.57 -1.32 9.92
N ALA A 208 4.27 -0.94 11.15
CA ALA A 208 5.14 -0.09 11.95
C ALA A 208 6.51 -0.74 12.21
N ILE A 209 6.53 -2.06 12.47
CA ILE A 209 7.78 -2.83 12.62
C ILE A 209 8.59 -2.82 11.30
N ILE A 210 7.95 -3.02 10.15
CA ILE A 210 8.63 -2.92 8.84
C ILE A 210 9.24 -1.53 8.66
N VAL A 211 8.48 -0.47 8.93
CA VAL A 211 8.98 0.91 8.81
C VAL A 211 10.13 1.18 9.79
N GLY A 212 10.06 0.66 11.02
CA GLY A 212 11.17 0.69 11.98
C GLY A 212 12.44 0.05 11.39
N GLY A 213 12.34 -1.15 10.81
CA GLY A 213 13.46 -1.83 10.15
C GLY A 213 14.05 -1.02 8.99
N VAL A 214 13.21 -0.31 8.23
CA VAL A 214 13.68 0.59 7.16
C VAL A 214 14.47 1.76 7.73
N ILE A 215 13.92 2.46 8.71
CA ILE A 215 14.61 3.62 9.33
C ILE A 215 15.95 3.18 9.95
N SER A 216 15.98 2.00 10.62
CA SER A 216 17.22 1.38 11.11
C SER A 216 18.24 1.16 9.96
N THR A 217 17.79 0.69 8.81
CA THR A 217 18.65 0.40 7.66
C THR A 217 19.25 1.66 7.02
N VAL A 218 18.48 2.75 6.93
CA VAL A 218 18.90 4.00 6.27
C VAL A 218 19.33 5.10 7.25
N HIS A 219 19.43 4.78 8.53
CA HIS A 219 19.72 5.75 9.59
C HIS A 219 20.98 6.57 9.31
N ASP A 220 22.08 5.90 8.97
CA ASP A 220 23.36 6.57 8.74
C ASP A 220 23.32 7.51 7.53
N ASP A 221 22.62 7.12 6.47
CA ASP A 221 22.38 7.97 5.31
C ASP A 221 21.51 9.18 5.68
N LEU A 222 20.46 8.99 6.50
CA LEU A 222 19.62 10.10 6.97
C LEU A 222 20.40 11.07 7.85
N VAL A 223 21.29 10.59 8.71
CA VAL A 223 22.15 11.43 9.53
C VAL A 223 23.19 12.16 8.67
N ALA A 224 23.84 11.46 7.74
CA ALA A 224 24.88 12.02 6.88
C ALA A 224 24.37 13.05 5.88
N ARG A 225 23.23 12.77 5.23
CA ARG A 225 22.61 13.66 4.21
C ARG A 225 21.59 14.64 4.81
N GLY A 226 21.21 14.44 6.07
CA GLY A 226 20.34 15.32 6.83
C GLY A 226 18.91 15.43 6.35
N LEU A 227 18.22 16.47 6.82
CA LEU A 227 16.81 16.71 6.52
C LEU A 227 16.52 16.88 5.02
N SER A 228 17.50 17.29 4.22
CA SER A 228 17.35 17.51 2.78
C SER A 228 16.98 16.23 2.04
N LEU A 229 17.62 15.09 2.35
CA LEU A 229 17.29 13.80 1.77
C LEU A 229 15.83 13.38 2.07
N PHE A 230 15.42 13.55 3.33
CA PHE A 230 14.04 13.23 3.73
C PHE A 230 13.02 14.12 3.02
N LEU A 231 13.22 15.44 3.02
CA LEU A 231 12.28 16.39 2.41
C LEU A 231 12.17 16.19 0.90
N TRP A 232 13.30 15.92 0.23
CA TRP A 232 13.31 15.65 -1.20
C TRP A 232 12.57 14.36 -1.53
N THR A 233 12.85 13.28 -0.81
CA THR A 233 12.14 12.00 -0.97
C THR A 233 10.66 12.15 -0.67
N PHE A 234 10.30 12.89 0.39
CA PHE A 234 8.90 13.18 0.72
C PHE A 234 8.20 13.95 -0.40
N ALA A 235 8.85 14.96 -1.00
CA ALA A 235 8.27 15.73 -2.11
C ALA A 235 7.96 14.82 -3.31
N VAL A 236 8.85 13.89 -3.64
CA VAL A 236 8.62 12.90 -4.70
C VAL A 236 7.41 12.01 -4.39
N VAL A 237 7.36 11.45 -3.17
CA VAL A 237 6.24 10.60 -2.72
C VAL A 237 4.92 11.38 -2.71
N PHE A 238 4.94 12.62 -2.21
CA PHE A 238 3.79 13.51 -2.21
C PHE A 238 3.24 13.75 -3.63
N CYS A 239 4.12 14.09 -4.57
CA CYS A 239 3.73 14.33 -5.96
C CYS A 239 3.21 13.05 -6.62
N HIS A 240 3.90 11.91 -6.43
CA HIS A 240 3.48 10.61 -6.96
C HIS A 240 2.07 10.23 -6.49
N ASN A 241 1.82 10.28 -5.20
CA ASN A 241 0.53 9.96 -4.61
C ASN A 241 -0.58 10.94 -5.04
N THR A 242 -0.31 12.26 -5.01
CA THR A 242 -1.28 13.29 -5.38
C THR A 242 -1.65 13.20 -6.87
N LEU A 243 -0.69 13.00 -7.76
CA LEU A 243 -0.94 12.78 -9.17
C LEU A 243 -1.74 11.49 -9.41
N GLY A 244 -1.46 10.43 -8.63
CA GLY A 244 -2.24 9.20 -8.64
C GLY A 244 -3.72 9.44 -8.32
N TYR A 245 -4.01 10.23 -7.28
CA TYR A 245 -5.39 10.63 -6.95
C TYR A 245 -6.08 11.41 -8.07
N CYS A 246 -5.39 12.41 -8.61
CA CYS A 246 -5.93 13.26 -9.67
C CYS A 246 -6.20 12.48 -10.96
N LEU A 247 -5.23 11.70 -11.39
CA LEU A 247 -5.33 10.92 -12.63
C LEU A 247 -6.29 9.73 -12.49
N GLY A 248 -6.36 9.10 -11.30
CA GLY A 248 -7.35 8.08 -10.99
C GLY A 248 -8.78 8.64 -11.06
N TRP A 249 -9.01 9.84 -10.49
CA TRP A 249 -10.29 10.53 -10.61
C TRP A 249 -10.63 10.86 -12.07
N LEU A 250 -9.65 11.34 -12.83
CA LEU A 250 -9.81 11.63 -14.25
C LEU A 250 -10.13 10.37 -15.05
N ALA A 251 -9.45 9.24 -14.79
CA ALA A 251 -9.75 7.95 -15.42
C ALA A 251 -11.19 7.52 -15.13
N GLY A 252 -11.66 7.65 -13.90
CA GLY A 252 -13.06 7.38 -13.55
C GLY A 252 -14.05 8.32 -14.22
N LYS A 253 -13.68 9.58 -14.46
CA LYS A 253 -14.50 10.54 -15.22
C LYS A 253 -14.59 10.15 -16.69
N LEU A 254 -13.47 9.77 -17.31
CA LEU A 254 -13.40 9.34 -18.71
C LEU A 254 -14.15 8.01 -18.93
N ALA A 255 -14.14 7.12 -17.95
CA ALA A 255 -14.90 5.87 -17.96
C ALA A 255 -16.42 6.07 -17.73
N GLY A 256 -16.89 7.29 -17.51
CA GLY A 256 -18.31 7.57 -17.25
C GLY A 256 -18.80 7.11 -15.88
N PHE A 257 -17.91 6.89 -14.90
CA PHE A 257 -18.27 6.43 -13.57
C PHE A 257 -19.07 7.46 -12.79
N ASN A 258 -20.00 7.01 -11.95
CA ASN A 258 -20.70 7.86 -11.01
C ASN A 258 -19.76 8.43 -9.94
N THR A 259 -20.23 9.35 -9.11
CA THR A 259 -19.42 10.06 -8.12
C THR A 259 -18.75 9.09 -7.12
N ALA A 260 -19.48 8.08 -6.63
CA ALA A 260 -18.95 7.10 -5.69
C ALA A 260 -17.77 6.29 -6.31
N LYS A 261 -17.92 5.77 -7.53
CA LYS A 261 -16.85 5.05 -8.23
C LYS A 261 -15.68 5.96 -8.61
N LYS A 262 -15.91 7.23 -8.97
CA LYS A 262 -14.81 8.19 -9.23
C LYS A 262 -13.96 8.45 -8.00
N ARG A 263 -14.57 8.56 -6.82
CA ARG A 263 -13.84 8.68 -5.55
C ARG A 263 -13.05 7.42 -5.26
N THR A 264 -13.67 6.26 -5.43
CA THR A 264 -13.03 4.97 -5.23
C THR A 264 -11.80 4.78 -6.11
N ILE A 265 -11.93 4.94 -7.45
CA ILE A 265 -10.78 4.74 -8.34
C ILE A 265 -9.68 5.79 -8.11
N SER A 266 -10.04 7.02 -7.72
CA SER A 266 -9.06 8.03 -7.30
C SER A 266 -8.22 7.53 -6.11
N ILE A 267 -8.87 7.04 -5.06
CA ILE A 267 -8.21 6.55 -3.85
C ILE A 267 -7.41 5.28 -4.14
N GLU A 268 -8.01 4.31 -4.83
CA GLU A 268 -7.35 3.03 -5.16
C GLU A 268 -6.07 3.23 -5.97
N VAL A 269 -6.14 4.06 -7.03
CA VAL A 269 -4.98 4.33 -7.88
C VAL A 269 -3.90 5.10 -7.11
N GLY A 270 -4.26 6.06 -6.27
CA GLY A 270 -3.27 6.85 -5.52
C GLY A 270 -2.64 6.10 -4.35
N MET A 271 -3.29 5.10 -3.77
CA MET A 271 -2.80 4.39 -2.58
C MET A 271 -2.22 3.03 -2.93
N GLN A 272 -0.90 2.92 -2.91
CA GLN A 272 -0.16 1.71 -3.25
C GLN A 272 0.07 0.80 -2.05
N ASN A 273 0.34 -0.49 -2.31
CA ASN A 273 0.86 -1.43 -1.31
C ASN A 273 2.35 -1.15 -1.05
N ALA A 274 2.60 -0.06 -0.33
CA ALA A 274 3.96 0.38 -0.01
C ALA A 274 4.69 -0.60 0.93
N GLY A 275 3.97 -1.41 1.72
CA GLY A 275 4.57 -2.50 2.51
C GLY A 275 5.20 -3.57 1.62
N LEU A 276 4.51 -3.99 0.56
CA LEU A 276 5.08 -4.91 -0.44
C LEU A 276 6.28 -4.26 -1.14
N ALA A 277 6.17 -3.00 -1.56
CA ALA A 277 7.27 -2.27 -2.18
C ALA A 277 8.51 -2.25 -1.27
N THR A 278 8.32 -2.01 0.04
CA THR A 278 9.41 -2.00 1.03
C THR A 278 10.13 -3.34 1.09
N VAL A 279 9.40 -4.45 1.17
CA VAL A 279 9.99 -5.79 1.24
C VAL A 279 10.71 -6.16 -0.06
N LEU A 280 10.12 -5.82 -1.20
CA LEU A 280 10.77 -6.05 -2.50
C LEU A 280 12.04 -5.20 -2.66
N ALA A 281 12.03 -3.94 -2.22
CA ALA A 281 13.21 -3.09 -2.23
C ALA A 281 14.34 -3.70 -1.40
N GLY A 282 14.05 -4.15 -0.18
CA GLY A 282 15.04 -4.77 0.70
C GLY A 282 15.59 -6.10 0.17
N ASN A 283 14.75 -6.91 -0.47
CA ASN A 283 15.15 -8.24 -0.95
C ASN A 283 15.88 -8.21 -2.30
N PHE A 284 15.46 -7.35 -3.23
CA PHE A 284 15.98 -7.35 -4.61
C PHE A 284 16.95 -6.22 -4.92
N PHE A 285 16.97 -5.17 -4.12
CA PHE A 285 17.83 -4.00 -4.31
C PHE A 285 18.69 -3.70 -3.08
N ALA A 286 19.13 -4.74 -2.35
CA ALA A 286 19.94 -4.61 -1.14
C ALA A 286 21.26 -3.84 -1.35
N ALA A 287 21.82 -3.84 -2.58
CA ALA A 287 22.97 -3.01 -2.95
C ALA A 287 22.64 -1.51 -3.04
N GLN A 288 21.37 -1.15 -3.00
CA GLN A 288 20.86 0.23 -3.07
C GLN A 288 19.97 0.50 -1.84
N PRO A 289 20.52 0.61 -0.63
CA PRO A 289 19.75 0.64 0.62
C PRO A 289 18.75 1.80 0.67
N LEU A 290 19.04 2.92 0.04
CA LEU A 290 18.11 4.06 -0.05
C LEU A 290 16.84 3.79 -0.87
N ALA A 291 16.77 2.67 -1.63
CA ALA A 291 15.56 2.30 -2.37
C ALA A 291 14.36 2.01 -1.43
N VAL A 292 14.61 1.62 -0.19
CA VAL A 292 13.55 1.38 0.80
C VAL A 292 12.93 2.68 1.35
N LEU A 293 13.62 3.83 1.26
CA LEU A 293 13.18 5.09 1.87
C LEU A 293 11.89 5.65 1.25
N PRO A 294 11.73 5.78 -0.10
CA PRO A 294 10.47 6.20 -0.69
C PRO A 294 9.32 5.25 -0.35
N CYS A 295 9.59 3.94 -0.24
CA CYS A 295 8.59 2.94 0.12
C CYS A 295 8.09 3.15 1.56
N ALA A 296 8.99 3.36 2.53
CA ALA A 296 8.62 3.60 3.93
C ALA A 296 7.87 4.92 4.12
N ILE A 297 8.30 5.99 3.47
CA ILE A 297 7.59 7.28 3.48
C ILE A 297 6.18 7.09 2.91
N SER A 298 6.04 6.32 1.82
CA SER A 298 4.74 6.00 1.23
C SER A 298 3.83 5.24 2.18
N CYS A 299 4.36 4.30 2.99
CA CYS A 299 3.58 3.58 4.01
C CYS A 299 2.85 4.54 4.98
N ALA A 300 3.55 5.56 5.46
CA ALA A 300 2.98 6.55 6.37
C ALA A 300 2.08 7.55 5.62
N TRP A 301 2.59 8.08 4.49
CA TRP A 301 1.93 9.15 3.75
C TRP A 301 0.59 8.73 3.12
N HIS A 302 0.47 7.52 2.59
CA HIS A 302 -0.77 7.05 1.98
C HIS A 302 -1.95 7.09 2.96
N SER A 303 -1.76 6.72 4.22
CA SER A 303 -2.82 6.79 5.23
C SER A 303 -3.20 8.24 5.58
N ILE A 304 -2.22 9.15 5.64
CA ILE A 304 -2.46 10.58 5.91
C ILE A 304 -3.20 11.21 4.73
N SER A 305 -2.64 11.08 3.53
CA SER A 305 -3.18 11.69 2.32
C SER A 305 -4.57 11.16 1.96
N GLY A 306 -4.79 9.84 2.14
CA GLY A 306 -6.11 9.23 1.95
C GLY A 306 -7.16 9.79 2.91
N THR A 307 -6.81 9.99 4.19
CA THR A 307 -7.70 10.63 5.18
C THR A 307 -8.00 12.08 4.81
N ILE A 308 -6.99 12.84 4.39
CA ILE A 308 -7.16 14.23 3.93
C ILE A 308 -8.09 14.27 2.72
N LEU A 309 -7.87 13.41 1.72
CA LEU A 309 -8.69 13.36 0.51
C LEU A 309 -10.14 12.95 0.81
N ALA A 310 -10.33 11.96 1.70
CA ALA A 310 -11.67 11.59 2.15
C ALA A 310 -12.38 12.76 2.82
N GLY A 311 -11.69 13.52 3.67
CA GLY A 311 -12.22 14.74 4.29
C GLY A 311 -12.57 15.82 3.26
N ILE A 312 -11.77 16.00 2.20
CA ILE A 312 -12.07 16.94 1.11
C ILE A 312 -13.36 16.53 0.39
N TYR A 313 -13.54 15.24 0.08
CA TYR A 313 -14.75 14.75 -0.57
C TYR A 313 -16.01 14.93 0.29
N LEU A 314 -15.92 14.66 1.60
CA LEU A 314 -17.03 14.89 2.54
C LEU A 314 -17.39 16.38 2.65
N LYS A 315 -16.39 17.26 2.74
CA LYS A 315 -16.63 18.70 2.77
C LYS A 315 -17.29 19.18 1.46
N TRP A 316 -16.87 18.61 0.33
CA TRP A 316 -17.51 18.90 -0.96
C TRP A 316 -18.99 18.50 -0.97
N ASP A 317 -19.36 17.33 -0.43
CA ASP A 317 -20.76 16.88 -0.34
C ASP A 317 -21.59 17.85 0.50
N HIS A 318 -21.08 18.21 1.68
CA HIS A 318 -21.75 19.15 2.57
C HIS A 318 -22.00 20.50 1.89
N MET A 319 -21.04 21.05 1.14
CA MET A 319 -21.19 22.32 0.43
C MET A 319 -22.20 22.25 -0.72
N HIS A 320 -22.49 21.07 -1.28
CA HIS A 320 -23.39 20.87 -2.41
C HIS A 320 -24.70 20.17 -2.02
N GLY A 321 -25.02 20.07 -0.72
CA GLY A 321 -26.27 19.49 -0.20
C GLY A 321 -26.44 18.00 -0.53
N ARG A 322 -25.35 17.24 -0.63
CA ARG A 322 -25.33 15.81 -0.92
C ARG A 322 -25.00 15.04 0.36
N ASN A 323 -25.83 15.15 1.38
CA ASN A 323 -25.71 14.39 2.63
C ASN A 323 -26.34 13.01 2.51
#